data_acff14cf171af6d1d5a669c1b82ba433
#
_entry.id   acff14cf171af6d1d5a669c1b82ba433
#
_cell.length_a   1.000
_cell.length_b   1.000
_cell.length_c   1.000
_cell.angle_alpha   90.00
_cell.angle_beta   90.00
_cell.angle_gamma   90.00
#
_symmetry.space_group_name_H-M   'P 1'
#
loop_
_entity.id
_entity.type
_entity.pdbx_description
1 polymer ?
#
loop_
_entity_poly.entity_id
_entity_poly.type
_entity_poly.pdbx_seq_one_letter_code
_entity_poly.pdbx_strand_id
1 'polypeptide(L)'
;TMLHALEQQTGIETVVAIVPSIGDMECFDFCHQLLNQWGVGKKGKDNGLVILLVTDQRCIQFYTGYGLEGVLPDAICKRIQTKYMIPYLKDGNWNEGMVAGIRATCQRLDGSMENESLSESNNESMDFIFAVILFAVIGVGIAFFAARNQSRCPKCGKHALQRTGSRLVSRVNGVKTEDVTY
;
A
#
# COMPACT_ATOMS: atom_id res chain seq x y z
N THR A 1 -18.96 12.42 27.01
CA THR A 1 -18.67 11.76 25.72
C THR A 1 -17.16 11.69 25.53
N MET A 2 -16.68 10.72 24.72
CA MET A 2 -15.25 10.52 24.41
C MET A 2 -14.61 11.78 23.83
N LEU A 3 -15.26 12.43 22.86
CA LEU A 3 -14.78 13.66 22.23
C LEU A 3 -14.67 14.82 23.23
N HIS A 4 -15.62 14.96 24.15
CA HIS A 4 -15.54 15.98 25.18
C HIS A 4 -14.38 15.77 26.16
N ALA A 5 -14.11 14.50 26.51
CA ALA A 5 -12.94 14.17 27.34
C ALA A 5 -11.63 14.51 26.60
N LEU A 6 -11.53 14.20 25.30
CA LEU A 6 -10.39 14.56 24.48
C LEU A 6 -10.17 16.08 24.44
N GLU A 7 -11.22 16.85 24.21
CA GLU A 7 -11.16 18.31 24.19
C GLU A 7 -10.66 18.90 25.53
N GLN A 8 -11.14 18.35 26.65
CA GLN A 8 -10.71 18.78 27.99
C GLN A 8 -9.22 18.48 28.26
N GLN A 9 -8.72 17.36 27.75
CA GLN A 9 -7.33 16.93 27.96
C GLN A 9 -6.35 17.61 27.01
N THR A 10 -6.70 17.74 25.73
CA THR A 10 -5.79 18.16 24.67
C THR A 10 -6.11 19.58 24.15
N GLY A 11 -7.32 20.05 24.40
CA GLY A 11 -7.86 21.31 23.86
C GLY A 11 -8.20 21.22 22.36
N ILE A 12 -8.17 20.04 21.76
CA ILE A 12 -8.48 19.79 20.35
C ILE A 12 -10.01 19.78 20.19
N GLU A 13 -10.51 20.60 19.28
CA GLU A 13 -11.93 20.64 18.95
C GLU A 13 -12.22 19.63 17.82
N THR A 14 -13.07 18.64 18.12
CA THR A 14 -13.41 17.60 17.16
C THR A 14 -14.91 17.58 16.88
N VAL A 15 -15.27 17.65 15.62
CA VAL A 15 -16.64 17.54 15.12
C VAL A 15 -16.80 16.28 14.28
N VAL A 16 -17.88 15.55 14.52
CA VAL A 16 -18.29 14.41 13.71
C VAL A 16 -19.59 14.76 13.01
N ALA A 17 -19.57 14.80 11.69
CA ALA A 17 -20.72 15.05 10.85
C ALA A 17 -21.11 13.77 10.08
N ILE A 18 -22.35 13.36 10.23
CA ILE A 18 -22.93 12.23 9.48
C ILE A 18 -24.09 12.78 8.68
N VAL A 19 -23.95 12.77 7.36
CA VAL A 19 -24.95 13.33 6.45
C VAL A 19 -25.37 12.29 5.40
N PRO A 20 -26.65 12.29 5.00
CA PRO A 20 -27.11 11.36 3.99
C PRO A 20 -26.51 11.66 2.61
N SER A 21 -26.40 12.92 2.23
CA SER A 21 -25.90 13.38 0.93
C SER A 21 -25.28 14.77 1.01
N ILE A 22 -24.34 15.04 0.11
CA ILE A 22 -23.70 16.34 -0.09
C ILE A 22 -23.88 16.83 -1.56
N GLY A 23 -24.81 16.21 -2.32
CA GLY A 23 -25.02 16.53 -3.74
C GLY A 23 -23.79 16.15 -4.58
N ASP A 24 -23.43 17.02 -5.51
CA ASP A 24 -22.30 16.81 -6.44
C ASP A 24 -20.96 17.28 -5.88
N MET A 25 -20.91 17.66 -4.61
CA MET A 25 -19.67 18.17 -3.98
C MET A 25 -18.73 17.00 -3.61
N GLU A 26 -17.43 17.25 -3.77
CA GLU A 26 -16.39 16.34 -3.29
C GLU A 26 -16.38 16.31 -1.75
N CYS A 27 -16.19 15.10 -1.19
CA CYS A 27 -16.18 14.92 0.28
C CYS A 27 -15.11 15.79 0.96
N PHE A 28 -13.95 15.94 0.34
CA PHE A 28 -12.86 16.75 0.86
C PHE A 28 -13.26 18.23 0.95
N ASP A 29 -13.84 18.78 -0.11
CA ASP A 29 -14.25 20.17 -0.19
C ASP A 29 -15.37 20.47 0.80
N PHE A 30 -16.34 19.57 0.94
CA PHE A 30 -17.41 19.69 1.91
C PHE A 30 -16.87 19.66 3.34
N CYS A 31 -15.95 18.76 3.65
CA CYS A 31 -15.33 18.65 4.96
C CYS A 31 -14.51 19.92 5.31
N HIS A 32 -13.77 20.46 4.34
CA HIS A 32 -13.07 21.73 4.47
C HIS A 32 -14.02 22.92 4.72
N GLN A 33 -15.14 22.97 3.98
CA GLN A 33 -16.15 23.99 4.22
C GLN A 33 -16.76 23.90 5.61
N LEU A 34 -17.06 22.69 6.10
CA LEU A 34 -17.56 22.50 7.46
C LEU A 34 -16.59 23.05 8.50
N LEU A 35 -15.31 22.73 8.40
CA LEU A 35 -14.29 23.22 9.32
C LEU A 35 -14.29 24.74 9.37
N ASN A 36 -14.31 25.40 8.20
CA ASN A 36 -14.25 26.85 8.11
C ASN A 36 -15.56 27.53 8.54
N GLN A 37 -16.72 27.01 8.10
CA GLN A 37 -18.03 27.63 8.40
C GLN A 37 -18.41 27.46 9.87
N TRP A 38 -18.09 26.34 10.47
CA TRP A 38 -18.38 26.09 11.89
C TRP A 38 -17.28 26.61 12.80
N GLY A 39 -16.15 27.05 12.22
CA GLY A 39 -15.03 27.61 12.99
C GLY A 39 -14.42 26.57 13.93
N VAL A 40 -14.32 25.30 13.48
CA VAL A 40 -13.80 24.21 14.29
C VAL A 40 -12.31 24.42 14.53
N GLY A 41 -11.93 24.47 15.78
CA GLY A 41 -10.55 24.73 16.22
C GLY A 41 -10.37 26.12 16.81
N LYS A 42 -9.42 26.24 17.73
CA LYS A 42 -9.15 27.50 18.44
C LYS A 42 -8.35 28.45 17.56
N LYS A 43 -8.82 29.68 17.49
CA LYS A 43 -8.18 30.73 16.70
C LYS A 43 -6.70 30.88 17.08
N GLY A 44 -5.80 30.79 16.09
CA GLY A 44 -4.34 30.85 16.27
C GLY A 44 -3.68 29.55 16.74
N LYS A 45 -4.46 28.48 16.97
CA LYS A 45 -3.93 27.14 17.22
C LYS A 45 -4.19 26.19 16.06
N ASP A 46 -5.20 26.46 15.25
CA ASP A 46 -5.63 25.66 14.09
C ASP A 46 -5.74 24.17 14.41
N ASN A 47 -6.28 23.86 15.62
CA ASN A 47 -6.34 22.53 16.21
C ASN A 47 -7.74 21.92 16.11
N GLY A 48 -8.43 22.18 15.01
CA GLY A 48 -9.72 21.60 14.68
C GLY A 48 -9.58 20.28 13.92
N LEU A 49 -10.52 19.37 14.18
CA LEU A 49 -10.67 18.13 13.44
C LEU A 49 -12.13 17.94 13.03
N VAL A 50 -12.38 17.71 11.77
CA VAL A 50 -13.69 17.30 11.24
C VAL A 50 -13.61 15.89 10.72
N ILE A 51 -14.52 15.03 11.18
CA ILE A 51 -14.72 13.66 10.68
C ILE A 51 -16.08 13.63 9.99
N LEU A 52 -16.10 13.50 8.68
CA LEU A 52 -17.30 13.46 7.86
C LEU A 52 -17.59 12.05 7.39
N LEU A 53 -18.84 11.61 7.51
CA LEU A 53 -19.38 10.42 6.86
C LEU A 53 -20.55 10.81 5.98
N VAL A 54 -20.48 10.51 4.69
CA VAL A 54 -21.56 10.68 3.71
C VAL A 54 -22.05 9.31 3.29
N THR A 55 -23.33 9.03 3.57
CA THR A 55 -23.83 7.65 3.46
C THR A 55 -24.19 7.24 2.04
N ASP A 56 -24.71 8.13 1.19
CA ASP A 56 -25.05 7.84 -0.21
C ASP A 56 -23.80 7.63 -1.08
N GLN A 57 -22.81 8.49 -0.92
CA GLN A 57 -21.52 8.40 -1.63
C GLN A 57 -20.57 7.37 -0.99
N ARG A 58 -20.92 6.81 0.18
CA ARG A 58 -20.07 5.92 0.99
C ARG A 58 -18.68 6.50 1.22
N CYS A 59 -18.64 7.79 1.48
CA CYS A 59 -17.42 8.54 1.66
C CYS A 59 -17.19 8.80 3.14
N ILE A 60 -15.95 8.60 3.58
CA ILE A 60 -15.47 9.06 4.88
C ILE A 60 -14.26 9.96 4.66
N GLN A 61 -14.28 11.13 5.28
CA GLN A 61 -13.22 12.13 5.15
C GLN A 61 -12.85 12.69 6.51
N PHE A 62 -11.54 12.83 6.74
CA PHE A 62 -10.96 13.55 7.85
C PHE A 62 -10.38 14.84 7.31
N TYR A 63 -10.60 15.92 8.03
CA TYR A 63 -9.95 17.18 7.75
C TYR A 63 -9.37 17.76 9.03
N THR A 64 -8.06 17.95 9.05
CA THR A 64 -7.31 18.46 10.21
C THR A 64 -6.87 19.89 9.97
N GLY A 65 -6.98 20.71 10.99
CA GLY A 65 -6.32 22.01 11.00
C GLY A 65 -4.80 21.87 11.05
N TYR A 66 -4.10 22.88 10.59
CA TYR A 66 -2.62 22.89 10.48
C TYR A 66 -1.91 22.51 11.80
N GLY A 67 -2.48 22.94 12.94
CA GLY A 67 -1.93 22.62 14.27
C GLY A 67 -1.95 21.13 14.63
N LEU A 68 -2.70 20.30 13.90
CA LEU A 68 -2.77 18.85 14.13
C LEU A 68 -1.91 18.02 13.18
N GLU A 69 -1.35 18.60 12.13
CA GLU A 69 -0.59 17.86 11.11
C GLU A 69 0.61 17.10 11.70
N GLY A 70 1.21 17.61 12.78
CA GLY A 70 2.32 16.93 13.45
C GLY A 70 1.92 15.67 14.20
N VAL A 71 0.67 15.56 14.66
CA VAL A 71 0.17 14.43 15.46
C VAL A 71 -0.74 13.53 14.63
N LEU A 72 -1.56 14.14 13.77
CA LEU A 72 -2.55 13.48 12.92
C LEU A 72 -2.40 13.89 11.45
N PRO A 73 -1.27 13.56 10.81
CA PRO A 73 -1.09 13.81 9.38
C PRO A 73 -2.04 12.93 8.54
N ASP A 74 -2.26 13.29 7.28
CA ASP A 74 -3.16 12.59 6.35
C ASP A 74 -2.88 11.10 6.26
N ALA A 75 -1.61 10.70 6.29
CA ALA A 75 -1.23 9.28 6.24
C ALA A 75 -1.79 8.50 7.45
N ILE A 76 -1.81 9.10 8.63
CA ILE A 76 -2.38 8.49 9.84
C ILE A 76 -3.91 8.50 9.75
N CYS A 77 -4.53 9.58 9.29
CA CYS A 77 -5.97 9.64 9.03
C CYS A 77 -6.40 8.50 8.09
N LYS A 78 -5.68 8.32 6.99
CA LYS A 78 -5.92 7.25 6.03
C LYS A 78 -5.78 5.86 6.63
N ARG A 79 -4.77 5.65 7.49
CA ARG A 79 -4.57 4.39 8.21
C ARG A 79 -5.73 4.10 9.17
N ILE A 80 -6.16 5.10 9.94
CA ILE A 80 -7.31 4.97 10.85
C ILE A 80 -8.56 4.58 10.05
N GLN A 81 -8.85 5.26 8.95
CA GLN A 81 -9.96 4.94 8.08
C GLN A 81 -9.88 3.49 7.59
N THR A 82 -8.74 3.08 7.04
CA THR A 82 -8.58 1.77 6.41
C THR A 82 -8.61 0.63 7.43
N LYS A 83 -7.95 0.79 8.58
CA LYS A 83 -7.81 -0.28 9.58
C LYS A 83 -9.04 -0.40 10.48
N TYR A 84 -9.62 0.73 10.91
CA TYR A 84 -10.62 0.74 11.98
C TYR A 84 -12.04 1.09 11.50
N MET A 85 -12.22 1.68 10.31
CA MET A 85 -13.54 2.12 9.87
C MET A 85 -14.05 1.34 8.66
N ILE A 86 -13.27 1.28 7.58
CA ILE A 86 -13.70 0.69 6.31
C ILE A 86 -14.20 -0.76 6.43
N PRO A 87 -13.59 -1.67 7.22
CA PRO A 87 -14.10 -3.03 7.35
C PRO A 87 -15.56 -3.06 7.84
N TYR A 88 -15.87 -2.31 8.88
CA TYR A 88 -17.24 -2.23 9.41
C TYR A 88 -18.21 -1.53 8.44
N LEU A 89 -17.77 -0.46 7.79
CA LEU A 89 -18.61 0.28 6.85
C LEU A 89 -18.96 -0.54 5.61
N LYS A 90 -18.06 -1.40 5.14
CA LYS A 90 -18.32 -2.35 4.05
C LYS A 90 -19.42 -3.36 4.40
N ASP A 91 -19.44 -3.78 5.66
CA ASP A 91 -20.44 -4.74 6.18
C ASP A 91 -21.76 -4.06 6.57
N GLY A 92 -21.88 -2.75 6.38
CA GLY A 92 -23.06 -1.97 6.75
C GLY A 92 -23.16 -1.62 8.24
N ASN A 93 -22.14 -1.91 9.02
CA ASN A 93 -22.08 -1.64 10.46
C ASN A 93 -21.56 -0.21 10.71
N TRP A 94 -22.34 0.78 10.30
CA TRP A 94 -21.95 2.20 10.30
C TRP A 94 -21.59 2.72 11.71
N ASN A 95 -22.36 2.33 12.73
CA ASN A 95 -22.15 2.79 14.09
C ASN A 95 -20.83 2.28 14.66
N GLU A 96 -20.58 0.98 14.51
CA GLU A 96 -19.36 0.33 14.99
C GLU A 96 -18.13 0.89 14.29
N GLY A 97 -18.20 1.10 12.97
CA GLY A 97 -17.13 1.68 12.18
C GLY A 97 -16.78 3.10 12.62
N MET A 98 -17.81 3.93 12.84
CA MET A 98 -17.60 5.32 13.33
C MET A 98 -17.04 5.32 14.74
N VAL A 99 -17.58 4.53 15.66
CA VAL A 99 -17.10 4.45 17.06
C VAL A 99 -15.65 3.94 17.10
N ALA A 100 -15.31 2.91 16.33
CA ALA A 100 -13.95 2.38 16.26
C ALA A 100 -12.95 3.41 15.73
N GLY A 101 -13.32 4.13 14.66
CA GLY A 101 -12.48 5.20 14.10
C GLY A 101 -12.30 6.38 15.04
N ILE A 102 -13.37 6.85 15.67
CA ILE A 102 -13.31 7.94 16.65
C ILE A 102 -12.42 7.52 17.83
N ARG A 103 -12.56 6.30 18.32
CA ARG A 103 -11.72 5.78 19.42
C ARG A 103 -10.25 5.76 19.04
N ALA A 104 -9.90 5.23 17.87
CA ALA A 104 -8.54 5.19 17.37
C ALA A 104 -7.96 6.62 17.20
N THR A 105 -8.79 7.55 16.73
CA THR A 105 -8.41 8.97 16.61
C THR A 105 -8.12 9.59 17.97
N CYS A 106 -9.00 9.37 18.97
CA CYS A 106 -8.77 9.87 20.33
C CYS A 106 -7.47 9.29 20.92
N GLN A 107 -7.24 7.99 20.80
CA GLN A 107 -6.03 7.33 21.28
C GLN A 107 -4.76 7.86 20.61
N ARG A 108 -4.85 8.26 19.36
CA ARG A 108 -3.72 8.91 18.67
C ARG A 108 -3.47 10.31 19.19
N LEU A 109 -4.52 11.09 19.45
CA LEU A 109 -4.43 12.48 19.87
C LEU A 109 -4.08 12.63 21.36
N ASP A 110 -4.47 11.69 22.22
CA ASP A 110 -4.11 11.69 23.65
C ASP A 110 -2.75 11.01 23.93
N GLY A 111 -2.09 10.50 22.88
CA GLY A 111 -0.78 9.82 22.97
C GLY A 111 -0.82 8.41 23.54
N SER A 112 -2.01 7.84 23.81
CA SER A 112 -2.16 6.46 24.32
C SER A 112 -1.96 5.41 23.25
N MET A 113 -2.03 5.77 21.97
CA MET A 113 -1.63 4.93 20.85
C MET A 113 -0.10 5.02 20.70
N GLU A 114 0.62 3.99 21.14
CA GLU A 114 2.06 3.88 20.86
C GLU A 114 2.32 4.08 19.37
N ASN A 115 3.45 4.69 19.03
CA ASN A 115 3.90 4.86 17.66
C ASN A 115 3.99 3.49 16.98
N GLU A 116 2.86 3.00 16.50
CA GLU A 116 2.84 1.91 15.51
C GLU A 116 3.63 2.47 14.32
N SER A 117 4.92 2.14 14.33
CA SER A 117 5.88 2.60 13.34
C SER A 117 5.30 2.41 11.94
N LEU A 118 5.62 3.30 11.02
CA LEU A 118 5.27 3.28 9.58
C LEU A 118 5.74 2.00 8.86
N SER A 119 6.03 0.92 9.59
CA SER A 119 6.66 -0.31 9.11
C SER A 119 5.72 -1.31 8.43
N GLU A 120 4.40 -1.13 8.47
CA GLU A 120 3.47 -2.09 7.86
C GLU A 120 3.12 -1.84 6.39
N SER A 121 3.60 -0.74 5.79
CA SER A 121 3.39 -0.49 4.35
C SER A 121 4.31 -1.31 3.42
N ASN A 122 5.27 -2.06 3.97
CA ASN A 122 6.29 -2.75 3.16
C ASN A 122 5.97 -4.22 2.84
N ASN A 123 4.90 -4.81 3.38
CA ASN A 123 4.63 -6.24 3.15
C ASN A 123 4.20 -6.55 1.71
N GLU A 124 3.40 -5.70 1.06
CA GLU A 124 3.03 -5.93 -0.35
C GLU A 124 4.23 -5.81 -1.29
N SER A 125 5.16 -4.87 -1.01
CA SER A 125 6.39 -4.71 -1.80
C SER A 125 7.38 -5.85 -1.56
N MET A 126 7.45 -6.37 -0.33
CA MET A 126 8.32 -7.49 0.02
C MET A 126 7.84 -8.79 -0.62
N ASP A 127 6.55 -9.06 -0.61
CA ASP A 127 5.97 -10.25 -1.26
C ASP A 127 6.21 -10.23 -2.77
N PHE A 128 6.10 -9.06 -3.41
CA PHE A 128 6.43 -8.90 -4.82
C PHE A 128 7.92 -9.12 -5.10
N ILE A 129 8.81 -8.60 -4.26
CA ILE A 129 10.27 -8.80 -4.39
C ILE A 129 10.62 -10.28 -4.19
N PHE A 130 10.05 -10.96 -3.18
CA PHE A 130 10.25 -12.40 -3.00
C PHE A 130 9.74 -13.22 -4.18
N ALA A 131 8.59 -12.86 -4.76
CA ALA A 131 8.08 -13.51 -5.96
C ALA A 131 9.03 -13.34 -7.15
N VAL A 132 9.55 -12.14 -7.39
CA VAL A 132 10.51 -11.84 -8.47
C VAL A 132 11.81 -12.64 -8.29
N ILE A 133 12.34 -12.67 -7.06
CA ILE A 133 13.55 -13.46 -6.75
C ILE A 133 13.30 -14.94 -6.96
N LEU A 134 12.15 -15.47 -6.53
CA LEU A 134 11.78 -16.88 -6.72
C LEU A 134 11.70 -17.24 -8.21
N PHE A 135 11.06 -16.39 -9.02
CA PHE A 135 10.99 -16.60 -10.47
C PHE A 135 12.37 -16.52 -11.13
N ALA A 136 13.25 -15.61 -10.69
CA ALA A 136 14.63 -15.54 -11.20
C ALA A 136 15.43 -16.80 -10.87
N VAL A 137 15.33 -17.33 -9.65
CA VAL A 137 16.02 -18.57 -9.23
C VAL A 137 15.50 -19.78 -10.03
N ILE A 138 14.17 -19.88 -10.20
CA ILE A 138 13.58 -20.94 -11.02
C ILE A 138 14.04 -20.83 -12.47
N GLY A 139 14.07 -19.63 -13.06
CA GLY A 139 14.54 -19.37 -14.42
C GLY A 139 16.00 -19.77 -14.63
N VAL A 140 16.88 -19.41 -13.69
CA VAL A 140 18.29 -19.82 -13.70
C VAL A 140 18.42 -21.34 -13.55
N GLY A 141 17.63 -21.96 -12.68
CA GLY A 141 17.60 -23.40 -12.50
C GLY A 141 17.19 -24.14 -13.78
N ILE A 142 16.15 -23.67 -14.47
CA ILE A 142 15.69 -24.25 -15.76
C ILE A 142 16.75 -24.06 -16.84
N ALA A 143 17.38 -22.88 -16.95
CA ALA A 143 18.43 -22.61 -17.92
C ALA A 143 19.66 -23.49 -17.67
N PHE A 144 20.06 -23.65 -16.40
CA PHE A 144 21.16 -24.53 -16.02
C PHE A 144 20.86 -26.02 -16.34
N PHE A 145 19.62 -26.46 -16.05
CA PHE A 145 19.18 -27.82 -16.37
C PHE A 145 19.10 -28.04 -17.88
N ALA A 146 18.62 -27.08 -18.65
CA ALA A 146 18.56 -27.14 -20.11
C ALA A 146 19.97 -27.18 -20.72
N ALA A 147 20.89 -26.32 -20.26
CA ALA A 147 22.28 -26.34 -20.70
C ALA A 147 22.98 -27.66 -20.39
N ARG A 148 22.72 -28.24 -19.22
CA ARG A 148 23.26 -29.55 -18.82
C ARG A 148 22.70 -30.72 -19.67
N ASN A 149 21.47 -30.56 -20.15
CA ASN A 149 20.83 -31.60 -20.95
C ASN A 149 21.26 -31.57 -22.43
N GLN A 150 21.68 -30.37 -22.94
CA GLN A 150 22.18 -30.22 -24.32
C GLN A 150 23.55 -30.87 -24.54
N SER A 151 24.31 -31.14 -23.47
CA SER A 151 25.63 -31.77 -23.55
C SER A 151 25.59 -33.32 -23.44
N ARG A 152 24.41 -33.92 -23.46
CA ARG A 152 24.25 -35.37 -23.41
C ARG A 152 24.26 -35.98 -24.80
N CYS A 153 25.11 -36.98 -25.00
CA CYS A 153 25.08 -37.79 -26.23
C CYS A 153 23.74 -38.49 -26.41
N PRO A 154 23.03 -38.35 -27.56
CA PRO A 154 21.72 -38.95 -27.78
C PRO A 154 21.73 -40.48 -27.81
N LYS A 155 22.88 -41.12 -28.02
CA LYS A 155 23.01 -42.61 -28.07
C LYS A 155 23.40 -43.23 -26.73
N CYS A 156 24.21 -42.58 -25.91
CA CYS A 156 24.74 -43.21 -24.70
C CYS A 156 24.44 -42.45 -23.41
N GLY A 157 23.86 -41.26 -23.49
CA GLY A 157 23.46 -40.44 -22.32
C GLY A 157 24.62 -39.84 -21.49
N LYS A 158 25.88 -40.06 -21.90
CA LYS A 158 27.07 -39.56 -21.17
C LYS A 158 27.40 -38.12 -21.54
N HIS A 159 27.85 -37.33 -20.58
CA HIS A 159 28.35 -35.97 -20.77
C HIS A 159 29.79 -36.01 -21.29
N ALA A 160 29.98 -36.16 -22.58
CA ALA A 160 31.33 -36.34 -23.16
C ALA A 160 31.59 -35.45 -24.38
N LEU A 161 30.62 -34.65 -24.80
CA LEU A 161 30.77 -33.84 -26.02
C LEU A 161 30.90 -32.35 -25.67
N GLN A 162 32.10 -31.83 -25.77
CA GLN A 162 32.39 -30.42 -25.71
C GLN A 162 32.94 -29.98 -27.06
N ARG A 163 32.21 -29.05 -27.72
CA ARG A 163 32.67 -28.53 -29.02
C ARG A 163 33.92 -27.70 -28.77
N THR A 164 35.05 -28.17 -29.21
CA THR A 164 36.38 -27.57 -28.98
C THR A 164 36.74 -26.56 -30.07
N GLY A 165 36.15 -26.64 -31.25
CA GLY A 165 36.36 -25.72 -32.35
C GLY A 165 35.72 -26.17 -33.66
N SER A 166 35.64 -25.30 -34.62
CA SER A 166 35.30 -25.65 -35.99
C SER A 166 36.33 -25.03 -36.93
N ARG A 167 36.85 -25.80 -37.86
CA ARG A 167 37.77 -25.32 -38.90
C ARG A 167 37.13 -25.46 -40.26
N LEU A 168 37.18 -24.40 -41.07
CA LEU A 168 36.69 -24.44 -42.43
C LEU A 168 37.64 -25.34 -43.27
N VAL A 169 37.15 -26.46 -43.77
CA VAL A 169 37.97 -27.44 -44.55
C VAL A 169 37.94 -27.15 -46.03
N SER A 170 36.79 -26.79 -46.57
CA SER A 170 36.71 -26.44 -48.00
C SER A 170 35.50 -25.55 -48.32
N ARG A 171 35.55 -24.89 -49.43
CA ARG A 171 34.46 -24.11 -49.99
C ARG A 171 34.30 -24.45 -51.46
N VAL A 172 33.33 -25.32 -51.77
CA VAL A 172 33.01 -25.70 -53.12
C VAL A 172 31.60 -25.25 -53.46
N ASN A 173 31.45 -24.55 -54.58
CA ASN A 173 30.13 -24.06 -55.06
C ASN A 173 29.28 -23.31 -54.05
N GLY A 174 29.94 -22.48 -53.17
CA GLY A 174 29.22 -21.63 -52.20
C GLY A 174 28.77 -22.37 -50.90
N VAL A 175 28.95 -23.68 -50.81
CA VAL A 175 28.64 -24.44 -49.59
C VAL A 175 29.88 -24.49 -48.69
N LYS A 176 29.70 -24.12 -47.42
CA LYS A 176 30.74 -24.22 -46.40
C LYS A 176 30.67 -25.59 -45.74
N THR A 177 31.75 -26.34 -45.75
CA THR A 177 31.92 -27.53 -44.96
C THR A 177 32.84 -27.24 -43.79
N GLU A 178 32.36 -27.45 -42.56
CA GLU A 178 33.14 -27.25 -41.33
C GLU A 178 33.35 -28.57 -40.62
N ASP A 179 34.62 -28.86 -40.29
CA ASP A 179 34.93 -29.94 -39.38
C ASP A 179 34.73 -29.50 -37.94
N VAL A 180 33.92 -30.24 -37.21
CA VAL A 180 33.61 -29.99 -35.80
C VAL A 180 34.30 -31.06 -34.96
N THR A 181 35.26 -30.65 -34.17
CA THR A 181 35.92 -31.51 -33.17
C THR A 181 35.17 -31.43 -31.85
N TYR A 182 34.88 -32.59 -31.27
CA TYR A 182 34.20 -32.79 -30.00
C TYR A 182 35.16 -33.27 -28.92
#